data_88c3bc56a7028a6729a62c0d3b2e45ea
#
_entry.id   88c3bc56a7028a6729a62c0d3b2e45ea
#
_cell.length_a   1.000
_cell.length_b   1.000
_cell.length_c   1.000
_cell.angle_alpha   90.00
_cell.angle_beta   90.00
_cell.angle_gamma   90.00
#
_symmetry.space_group_name_H-M   'P 1'
#
loop_
_entity.id
_entity.type
_entity.pdbx_description
1 polymer ?
#
loop_
_entity_poly.entity_id
_entity_poly.type
_entity_poly.pdbx_seq_one_letter_code
_entity_poly.pdbx_strand_id
1 'polypeptide(L)' 'MLLKELLKTKGIKQKWLASKLGVSEVTVSNWVKEKSNPSQKHLEKLSELLNVPMKEMTN' A
#
# COMPACT_ATOMS: atom_id res chain seq x y z
N MET A 1 -0.58 -6.82 7.26
CA MET A 1 -0.80 -5.42 6.87
C MET A 1 -2.24 -5.21 6.43
N LEU A 2 -2.86 -4.13 6.85
CA LEU A 2 -4.27 -3.85 6.56
C LEU A 2 -4.44 -2.89 5.37
N LEU A 3 -3.62 -3.06 4.35
CA LEU A 3 -3.65 -2.18 3.18
C LEU A 3 -5.02 -2.19 2.49
N LYS A 4 -5.63 -3.35 2.39
CA LYS A 4 -6.97 -3.48 1.79
C LYS A 4 -7.97 -2.55 2.47
N GLU A 5 -7.99 -2.55 3.80
CA GLU A 5 -8.91 -1.72 4.56
C GLU A 5 -8.57 -0.25 4.45
N LEU A 6 -7.28 0.08 4.45
CA LEU A 6 -6.85 1.47 4.30
C LEU A 6 -7.29 2.04 2.96
N LEU A 7 -7.09 1.28 1.89
CA LEU A 7 -7.50 1.73 0.56
C LEU A 7 -9.01 1.91 0.48
N LYS A 8 -9.75 0.99 1.05
CA LYS A 8 -11.21 1.05 1.05
C LYS A 8 -11.72 2.24 1.85
N THR A 9 -11.18 2.42 3.05
CA THR A 9 -11.59 3.51 3.94
C THR A 9 -11.27 4.88 3.35
N LYS A 10 -10.12 5.01 2.70
CA LYS A 10 -9.69 6.27 2.11
C LYS A 10 -10.19 6.47 0.68
N GLY A 11 -10.85 5.47 0.11
CA GLY A 11 -11.37 5.56 -1.25
C GLY A 11 -10.28 5.61 -2.31
N ILE A 12 -9.17 4.92 -2.07
CA ILE A 12 -8.01 4.92 -2.97
C ILE A 12 -8.02 3.67 -3.83
N LYS A 13 -7.85 3.86 -5.14
CA LYS A 13 -7.78 2.74 -6.08
C LYS A 13 -6.36 2.20 -6.17
N GLN A 14 -6.25 0.88 -6.33
CA GLN A 14 -4.95 0.22 -6.48
C GLN A 14 -4.17 0.78 -7.65
N LYS A 15 -4.84 1.08 -8.74
CA LYS A 15 -4.20 1.65 -9.94
C LYS A 15 -3.53 3.00 -9.62
N TRP A 16 -4.21 3.85 -8.90
CA TRP A 16 -3.66 5.14 -8.50
C TRP A 16 -2.41 4.96 -7.64
N LEU A 17 -2.53 4.06 -6.66
CA LEU A 17 -1.43 3.80 -5.74
C LEU A 17 -0.20 3.25 -6.48
N ALA A 18 -0.43 2.30 -7.39
CA ALA A 18 0.65 1.73 -8.19
C ALA A 18 1.38 2.82 -8.99
N SER A 19 0.63 3.71 -9.60
CA SER A 19 1.19 4.83 -10.36
C SER A 19 2.05 5.73 -9.48
N LYS A 20 1.55 6.05 -8.29
CA LYS A 20 2.29 6.93 -7.37
C LYS A 20 3.56 6.29 -6.84
N LEU A 21 3.55 4.98 -6.66
CA LEU A 21 4.71 4.25 -6.15
C LEU A 21 5.67 3.81 -7.25
N GLY A 22 5.27 3.92 -8.50
CA GLY A 22 6.10 3.48 -9.62
C GLY A 22 6.20 1.98 -9.73
N VAL A 23 5.15 1.26 -9.32
CA VAL A 23 5.09 -0.20 -9.41
C VAL A 23 3.88 -0.62 -10.23
N SER A 24 3.78 -1.90 -10.57
CA SER A 24 2.64 -2.40 -11.33
C SER A 24 1.43 -2.59 -10.43
N GLU A 25 0.24 -2.60 -11.04
CA GLU A 25 -0.99 -2.88 -10.31
C GLU A 25 -0.96 -4.29 -9.71
N VAL A 26 -0.32 -5.23 -10.39
CA VAL A 26 -0.18 -6.60 -9.90
C VAL A 26 0.59 -6.60 -8.60
N THR A 27 1.63 -5.79 -8.49
CA THR A 27 2.42 -5.67 -7.27
C THR A 27 1.54 -5.18 -6.11
N VAL A 28 0.78 -4.12 -6.34
CA VAL A 28 -0.12 -3.58 -5.31
C VAL A 28 -1.20 -4.61 -4.96
N SER A 29 -1.74 -5.29 -5.97
CA SER A 29 -2.75 -6.32 -5.75
C SER A 29 -2.21 -7.45 -4.86
N ASN A 30 -0.96 -7.84 -5.08
CA ASN A 30 -0.34 -8.87 -4.25
C ASN A 30 -0.18 -8.42 -2.79
N TRP A 31 0.14 -7.15 -2.58
CA TRP A 31 0.20 -6.61 -1.21
C TRP A 31 -1.18 -6.63 -0.56
N VAL A 32 -2.21 -6.25 -1.30
CA VAL A 32 -3.59 -6.23 -0.81
C VAL A 32 -4.05 -7.64 -0.44
N LYS A 33 -3.68 -8.62 -1.25
CA LYS A 33 -4.03 -10.03 -1.02
C LYS A 33 -3.08 -10.74 -0.06
N GLU A 34 -2.10 -10.01 0.44
CA GLU A 34 -1.11 -10.53 1.37
C GLU A 34 -0.26 -11.67 0.81
N LYS A 35 -0.12 -11.71 -0.53
CA LYS A 35 0.75 -12.68 -1.19
C LYS A 35 2.22 -12.25 -1.11
N SER A 36 2.46 -10.96 -0.94
CA SER A 36 3.79 -10.41 -0.76
C SER A 36 3.68 -9.16 0.09
N ASN A 37 4.81 -8.67 0.57
CA ASN A 37 4.85 -7.46 1.39
C ASN A 37 5.68 -6.39 0.71
N PRO A 38 5.31 -5.10 0.86
CA PRO A 38 6.14 -4.03 0.33
C PRO A 38 7.48 -3.99 1.04
N SER A 39 8.52 -3.56 0.31
CA SER A 39 9.82 -3.34 0.90
C SER A 39 9.76 -2.16 1.85
N GLN A 40 10.82 -1.99 2.67
CA GLN A 40 10.92 -0.87 3.60
C GLN A 40 10.73 0.47 2.86
N LYS A 41 11.37 0.60 1.71
CA LYS A 41 11.28 1.82 0.90
C LYS A 41 9.84 2.10 0.47
N HIS A 42 9.13 1.07 0.03
CA HIS A 42 7.74 1.21 -0.37
C HIS A 42 6.83 1.50 0.83
N LEU A 43 7.14 0.92 1.99
CA LEU A 43 6.39 1.19 3.20
C LEU A 43 6.50 2.66 3.60
N GLU A 44 7.69 3.23 3.47
CA GLU A 44 7.89 4.64 3.77
C GLU A 44 7.05 5.53 2.85
N LYS A 45 7.04 5.21 1.56
CA LYS A 45 6.21 5.96 0.61
C LYS A 45 4.73 5.78 0.87
N LEU A 46 4.31 4.57 1.19
CA LEU A 46 2.92 4.30 1.54
C LEU A 46 2.50 5.11 2.75
N SER A 47 3.35 5.16 3.77
CA SER A 47 3.09 5.93 4.98
C SER A 47 2.85 7.39 4.64
N GLU A 48 3.68 7.97 3.78
CA GLU A 48 3.53 9.36 3.37
C GLU A 48 2.26 9.58 2.54
N LEU A 49 2.03 8.73 1.55
CA LEU A 49 0.89 8.87 0.64
C LEU A 49 -0.44 8.69 1.35
N LEU A 50 -0.51 7.74 2.26
CA LEU A 50 -1.75 7.42 2.97
C LEU A 50 -1.89 8.17 4.28
N ASN A 51 -0.85 8.89 4.69
CA ASN A 51 -0.83 9.63 5.95
C ASN A 51 -1.13 8.73 7.15
N VAL A 52 -0.46 7.59 7.18
CA VAL A 52 -0.62 6.57 8.23
C VAL A 52 0.76 6.21 8.75
N PRO A 53 0.96 6.11 10.08
CA PRO A 53 2.25 5.71 10.62
C PRO A 53 2.70 4.34 10.10
N MET A 54 3.99 4.19 9.84
CA MET A 54 4.52 2.94 9.32
C MET A 54 4.20 1.74 10.20
N LYS A 55 4.19 1.94 11.51
CA LYS A 55 3.91 0.83 12.44
C LYS A 55 2.49 0.27 12.28
N GLU A 56 1.57 1.05 11.72
CA GLU A 56 0.21 0.57 11.46
C GLU A 56 0.13 -0.19 10.14
N MET A 57 1.17 -0.10 9.33
CA MET A 57 1.24 -0.78 8.02
C MET A 57 2.01 -2.10 8.12
N THR A 58 2.67 -2.34 9.23
CA THR A 58 3.39 -3.59 9.50
C THR A 58 2.67 -4.36 10.60
N ASN A 59 2.69 -5.66 10.48
CA ASN A 59 2.10 -6.51 11.51
C ASN A 59 3.08 -6.72 12.66
#